data_e6ab973f35135b17470bfb231e362582
#
_entry.id   e6ab973f35135b17470bfb231e362582
#
_cell.length_a   1.000
_cell.length_b   1.000
_cell.length_c   1.000
_cell.angle_alpha   90.00
_cell.angle_beta   90.00
_cell.angle_gamma   90.00
#
_symmetry.space_group_name_H-M   'P 1'
#
loop_
_entity.id
_entity.type
_entity.pdbx_description
1 polymer ?
#
loop_
_entity_poly.entity_id
_entity_poly.type
_entity_poly.pdbx_seq_one_letter_code
_entity_poly.pdbx_strand_id
1 'polypeptide(L)'
;MFDQSLMLEPFTFVFMQQAFVIVLLISIPTAILSCFLVLKGWALMGDAVSHSILPGVVVAYIIGFSYVAGAFIAGMICAIMTGFLSENSRLKEDTVMGVVFSSMFGLGLVMMSKIETSVHLDHILFGDVLGLSWAEVGAVSYTHLTLPTRLSV
;
A
#
# COMPACT_ATOMS: atom_id res chain seq x y z
N MET A 1 9.28 -35.42 16.04
CA MET A 1 8.26 -35.79 15.05
C MET A 1 7.36 -34.58 14.91
N PHE A 2 7.55 -33.76 13.87
CA PHE A 2 6.71 -32.58 13.66
C PHE A 2 5.29 -33.07 13.34
N ASP A 3 4.34 -32.65 14.15
CA ASP A 3 2.94 -33.06 14.01
C ASP A 3 2.36 -32.34 12.78
N GLN A 4 2.05 -33.10 11.72
CA GLN A 4 1.49 -32.55 10.47
C GLN A 4 0.14 -31.87 10.71
N SER A 5 -0.57 -32.21 11.79
CA SER A 5 -1.80 -31.55 12.18
C SER A 5 -1.59 -30.07 12.52
N LEU A 6 -0.50 -29.74 13.19
CA LEU A 6 -0.15 -28.38 13.60
C LEU A 6 0.12 -27.44 12.41
N MET A 7 0.62 -27.98 11.30
CA MET A 7 0.86 -27.20 10.06
C MET A 7 -0.41 -26.95 9.24
N LEU A 8 -1.42 -27.81 9.39
CA LEU A 8 -2.66 -27.70 8.64
C LEU A 8 -3.76 -26.94 9.39
N GLU A 9 -3.65 -26.80 10.72
CA GLU A 9 -4.61 -26.05 11.54
C GLU A 9 -4.89 -24.62 11.03
N PRO A 10 -3.89 -23.80 10.62
CA PRO A 10 -4.14 -22.45 10.11
C PRO A 10 -5.08 -22.43 8.91
N PHE A 11 -5.07 -23.46 8.07
CA PHE A 11 -5.90 -23.55 6.87
C PHE A 11 -7.36 -23.91 7.15
N THR A 12 -7.70 -24.28 8.38
CA THR A 12 -9.08 -24.59 8.79
C THR A 12 -9.89 -23.34 9.12
N PHE A 13 -9.23 -22.21 9.42
CA PHE A 13 -9.90 -20.96 9.75
C PHE A 13 -10.32 -20.19 8.50
N VAL A 14 -11.58 -19.77 8.43
CA VAL A 14 -12.15 -19.03 7.29
C VAL A 14 -11.39 -17.74 6.99
N PHE A 15 -11.02 -16.97 8.02
CA PHE A 15 -10.26 -15.74 7.84
C PHE A 15 -8.86 -15.97 7.23
N MET A 16 -8.23 -17.08 7.57
CA MET A 16 -6.93 -17.45 7.01
C MET A 16 -7.06 -17.88 5.55
N GLN A 17 -8.11 -18.61 5.21
CA GLN A 17 -8.39 -18.98 3.81
C GLN A 17 -8.64 -17.72 2.95
N GLN A 18 -9.39 -16.74 3.47
CA GLN A 18 -9.61 -15.46 2.80
C GLN A 18 -8.29 -14.71 2.58
N ALA A 19 -7.44 -14.65 3.59
CA ALA A 19 -6.13 -14.02 3.49
C ALA A 19 -5.24 -14.69 2.42
N PHE A 20 -5.19 -16.02 2.37
CA PHE A 20 -4.45 -16.74 1.34
C PHE A 20 -4.98 -16.47 -0.08
N VAL A 21 -6.29 -16.50 -0.25
CA VAL A 21 -6.93 -16.26 -1.55
C VAL A 21 -6.60 -14.85 -2.05
N ILE A 22 -6.73 -13.82 -1.20
CA ILE A 22 -6.47 -12.45 -1.61
C ILE A 22 -4.99 -12.21 -1.93
N VAL A 23 -4.07 -12.77 -1.13
CA VAL A 23 -2.63 -12.66 -1.40
C VAL A 23 -2.27 -13.30 -2.73
N LEU A 24 -2.82 -14.48 -3.05
CA LEU A 24 -2.60 -15.12 -4.35
C LEU A 24 -3.17 -14.29 -5.51
N LEU A 25 -4.37 -13.72 -5.35
CA LEU A 25 -4.99 -12.88 -6.37
C LEU A 25 -4.20 -11.59 -6.65
N ILE A 26 -3.65 -10.96 -5.60
CA ILE A 26 -2.87 -9.73 -5.74
C ILE A 26 -1.46 -10.04 -6.25
N SER A 27 -0.88 -11.19 -5.92
CA SER A 27 0.50 -11.51 -6.28
C SER A 27 0.74 -11.56 -7.78
N ILE A 28 -0.23 -12.01 -8.58
CA ILE A 28 -0.09 -12.11 -10.03
C ILE A 28 0.07 -10.74 -10.69
N PRO A 29 -0.88 -9.78 -10.54
CA PRO A 29 -0.75 -8.46 -11.15
C PRO A 29 0.42 -7.66 -10.57
N THR A 30 0.73 -7.79 -9.28
CA THR A 30 1.87 -7.10 -8.68
C THR A 30 3.20 -7.65 -9.19
N ALA A 31 3.33 -8.95 -9.42
CA ALA A 31 4.53 -9.54 -10.03
C ALA A 31 4.77 -9.01 -11.44
N ILE A 32 3.72 -8.91 -12.25
CA ILE A 32 3.82 -8.34 -13.62
C ILE A 32 4.20 -6.86 -13.53
N LEU A 33 3.53 -6.09 -12.69
CA LEU A 33 3.79 -4.65 -12.52
C LEU A 33 5.21 -4.39 -12.02
N SER A 34 5.73 -5.20 -11.10
CA SER A 34 7.08 -5.06 -10.57
C SER A 34 8.15 -5.19 -11.66
N CYS A 35 7.97 -6.09 -12.63
CA CYS A 35 8.89 -6.20 -13.76
C CYS A 35 8.95 -4.89 -14.56
N PHE A 36 7.81 -4.27 -14.85
CA PHE A 36 7.76 -2.99 -15.57
C PHE A 36 8.38 -1.84 -14.77
N LEU A 37 8.13 -1.79 -13.46
CA LEU A 37 8.67 -0.75 -12.58
C LEU A 37 10.20 -0.84 -12.51
N VAL A 38 10.74 -2.05 -12.35
CA VAL A 38 12.19 -2.27 -12.30
C VAL A 38 12.84 -1.89 -13.64
N LEU A 39 12.24 -2.25 -14.77
CA LEU A 39 12.75 -1.89 -16.09
C LEU A 39 12.76 -0.38 -16.33
N LYS A 40 11.84 0.36 -15.72
CA LYS A 40 11.80 1.84 -15.77
C LYS A 40 12.74 2.51 -14.76
N GLY A 41 13.39 1.77 -13.87
CA GLY A 41 14.20 2.32 -12.79
C GLY A 41 13.37 2.83 -11.59
N TRP A 42 12.13 2.37 -11.45
CA TRP A 42 11.17 2.77 -10.40
C TRP A 42 10.97 1.66 -9.38
N ALA A 43 12.06 0.99 -9.01
CA ALA A 43 12.00 -0.19 -8.14
C ALA A 43 11.34 0.08 -6.78
N LEU A 44 11.55 1.29 -6.22
CA LEU A 44 11.02 1.70 -4.91
C LEU A 44 9.61 2.31 -4.95
N MET A 45 8.98 2.43 -6.13
CA MET A 45 7.71 3.17 -6.25
C MET A 45 6.58 2.59 -5.41
N GLY A 46 6.45 1.26 -5.36
CA GLY A 46 5.42 0.60 -4.58
C GLY A 46 5.54 0.89 -3.09
N ASP A 47 6.75 0.78 -2.56
CA ASP A 47 7.08 1.05 -1.17
C ASP A 47 6.93 2.54 -0.84
N ALA A 48 7.47 3.40 -1.70
CA ALA A 48 7.38 4.85 -1.54
C ALA A 48 5.94 5.36 -1.46
N VAL A 49 5.07 4.89 -2.35
CA VAL A 49 3.66 5.30 -2.35
C VAL A 49 2.93 4.74 -1.13
N SER A 50 3.12 3.47 -0.77
CA SER A 50 2.41 2.83 0.34
C SER A 50 2.66 3.50 1.69
N HIS A 51 3.88 3.94 1.96
CA HIS A 51 4.22 4.62 3.21
C HIS A 51 4.00 6.13 3.19
N SER A 52 4.02 6.78 2.01
CA SER A 52 3.75 8.21 1.88
C SER A 52 2.29 8.60 2.14
N ILE A 53 1.38 7.64 2.19
CA ILE A 53 -0.04 7.89 2.49
C ILE A 53 -0.30 8.26 3.95
N LEU A 54 0.63 7.94 4.85
CA LEU A 54 0.47 8.12 6.29
C LEU A 54 0.05 9.54 6.70
N PRO A 55 0.72 10.62 6.26
CA PRO A 55 0.31 11.98 6.63
C PRO A 55 -1.10 12.31 6.14
N GLY A 56 -1.51 11.80 4.99
CA GLY A 56 -2.86 12.01 4.47
C GLY A 56 -3.94 11.33 5.30
N VAL A 57 -3.67 10.11 5.78
CA VAL A 57 -4.57 9.39 6.68
C VAL A 57 -4.70 10.12 8.02
N VAL A 58 -3.58 10.61 8.57
CA VAL A 58 -3.56 11.36 9.83
C VAL A 58 -4.34 12.68 9.71
N VAL A 59 -4.16 13.43 8.62
CA VAL A 59 -4.91 14.66 8.35
C VAL A 59 -6.40 14.36 8.18
N ALA A 60 -6.76 13.31 7.43
CA ALA A 60 -8.15 12.90 7.27
C ALA A 60 -8.81 12.55 8.60
N TYR A 61 -8.07 11.91 9.52
CA TYR A 61 -8.52 11.62 10.88
C TYR A 61 -8.83 12.91 11.66
N ILE A 62 -7.93 13.90 11.62
CA ILE A 62 -8.10 15.18 12.35
C ILE A 62 -9.34 15.94 11.85
N ILE A 63 -9.55 15.95 10.53
CA ILE A 63 -10.64 16.70 9.88
C ILE A 63 -11.98 15.94 9.98
N GLY A 64 -11.95 14.65 10.32
CA GLY A 64 -13.13 13.77 10.29
C GLY A 64 -13.56 13.37 8.88
N PHE A 65 -12.61 13.31 7.94
CA PHE A 65 -12.83 12.95 6.55
C PHE A 65 -12.52 11.46 6.28
N SER A 66 -12.89 10.95 5.11
CA SER A 66 -12.61 9.56 4.71
C SER A 66 -11.11 9.28 4.65
N TYR A 67 -10.64 8.26 5.39
CA TYR A 67 -9.23 7.84 5.41
C TYR A 67 -8.72 7.44 4.02
N VAL A 68 -9.57 6.77 3.24
CA VAL A 68 -9.25 6.34 1.87
C VAL A 68 -9.00 7.55 0.96
N ALA A 69 -9.82 8.59 1.08
CA ALA A 69 -9.64 9.81 0.30
C ALA A 69 -8.37 10.56 0.74
N GLY A 70 -8.09 10.65 2.05
CA GLY A 70 -6.85 11.23 2.58
C GLY A 70 -5.60 10.48 2.09
N ALA A 71 -5.63 9.15 2.15
CA ALA A 71 -4.58 8.30 1.63
C ALA A 71 -4.35 8.52 0.13
N PHE A 72 -5.41 8.56 -0.66
CA PHE A 72 -5.34 8.78 -2.11
C PHE A 72 -4.72 10.14 -2.45
N ILE A 73 -5.14 11.21 -1.78
CA ILE A 73 -4.59 12.55 -1.99
C ILE A 73 -3.10 12.59 -1.65
N ALA A 74 -2.69 12.00 -0.53
CA ALA A 74 -1.28 11.96 -0.14
C ALA A 74 -0.43 11.14 -1.13
N GLY A 75 -0.92 10.00 -1.60
CA GLY A 75 -0.27 9.20 -2.64
C GLY A 75 -0.12 9.98 -3.96
N MET A 76 -1.14 10.73 -4.37
CA MET A 76 -1.09 11.61 -5.54
C MET A 76 -0.06 12.72 -5.37
N ILE A 77 0.01 13.36 -4.21
CA ILE A 77 1.02 14.38 -3.90
C ILE A 77 2.41 13.77 -3.97
N CYS A 78 2.62 12.59 -3.39
CA CYS A 78 3.90 11.88 -3.46
C CYS A 78 4.31 11.63 -4.93
N ALA A 79 3.41 11.12 -5.75
CA ALA A 79 3.68 10.82 -7.15
C ALA A 79 4.02 12.08 -7.96
N ILE A 80 3.26 13.16 -7.77
CA ILE A 80 3.50 14.46 -8.43
C ILE A 80 4.84 15.06 -7.97
N MET A 81 5.13 15.06 -6.67
CA MET A 81 6.40 15.57 -6.15
C MET A 81 7.58 14.77 -6.68
N THR A 82 7.47 13.45 -6.71
CA THR A 82 8.53 12.58 -7.26
C THR A 82 8.76 12.88 -8.73
N GLY A 83 7.71 12.95 -9.55
CA GLY A 83 7.82 13.27 -10.96
C GLY A 83 8.46 14.65 -11.19
N PHE A 84 7.98 15.67 -10.48
CA PHE A 84 8.52 17.03 -10.60
C PHE A 84 9.99 17.12 -10.19
N LEU A 85 10.39 16.50 -9.08
CA LEU A 85 11.79 16.50 -8.63
C LEU A 85 12.68 15.67 -9.58
N SER A 86 12.18 14.56 -10.10
CA SER A 86 12.92 13.72 -11.06
C SER A 86 13.24 14.49 -12.35
N GLU A 87 12.26 15.21 -12.89
CA GLU A 87 12.45 16.01 -14.11
C GLU A 87 13.37 17.24 -13.89
N ASN A 88 13.34 17.82 -12.70
CA ASN A 88 14.10 19.04 -12.39
C ASN A 88 15.42 18.79 -11.62
N SER A 89 15.81 17.54 -11.42
CA SER A 89 17.07 17.18 -10.76
C SER A 89 17.91 16.26 -11.64
N ARG A 90 19.20 16.18 -11.35
CA ARG A 90 20.13 15.24 -12.00
C ARG A 90 20.25 13.91 -11.24
N LEU A 91 19.35 13.69 -10.28
CA LEU A 91 19.34 12.50 -9.46
C LEU A 91 18.60 11.35 -10.18
N LYS A 92 18.95 10.12 -9.84
CA LYS A 92 18.20 8.95 -10.31
C LYS A 92 16.79 8.97 -9.69
N GLU A 93 15.79 8.51 -10.42
CA GLU A 93 14.40 8.51 -10.01
C GLU A 93 14.19 7.77 -8.68
N ASP A 94 14.82 6.62 -8.46
CA ASP A 94 14.76 5.89 -7.18
C ASP A 94 15.31 6.70 -6.01
N THR A 95 16.35 7.50 -6.23
CA THR A 95 16.90 8.38 -5.18
C THR A 95 15.91 9.47 -4.81
N VAL A 96 15.27 10.09 -5.81
CA VAL A 96 14.23 11.10 -5.60
C VAL A 96 13.05 10.51 -4.86
N MET A 97 12.59 9.33 -5.27
CA MET A 97 11.52 8.60 -4.58
C MET A 97 11.88 8.34 -3.11
N GLY A 98 13.11 7.88 -2.83
CA GLY A 98 13.59 7.64 -1.48
C GLY A 98 13.54 8.88 -0.59
N VAL A 99 13.92 10.05 -1.14
CA VAL A 99 13.88 11.34 -0.42
C VAL A 99 12.45 11.78 -0.14
N VAL A 100 11.58 11.76 -1.16
CA VAL A 100 10.16 12.16 -1.03
C VAL A 100 9.44 11.26 -0.05
N PHE A 101 9.59 9.95 -0.20
CA PHE A 101 9.01 8.94 0.68
C PHE A 101 9.43 9.17 2.14
N SER A 102 10.75 9.23 2.40
CA SER A 102 11.25 9.37 3.76
C SER A 102 10.77 10.68 4.42
N SER A 103 10.67 11.75 3.64
CA SER A 103 10.17 13.05 4.13
C SER A 103 8.68 12.97 4.49
N MET A 104 7.86 12.41 3.62
CA MET A 104 6.42 12.25 3.87
C MET A 104 6.15 11.29 5.03
N PHE A 105 6.85 10.16 5.05
CA PHE A 105 6.72 9.18 6.13
C PHE A 105 7.13 9.78 7.48
N GLY A 106 8.27 10.45 7.54
CA GLY A 106 8.73 11.15 8.75
C GLY A 106 7.75 12.22 9.22
N LEU A 107 7.19 13.00 8.30
CA LEU A 107 6.13 13.96 8.59
C LEU A 107 4.90 13.27 9.21
N GLY A 108 4.45 12.17 8.61
CA GLY A 108 3.33 11.39 9.10
C GLY A 108 3.56 10.85 10.51
N LEU A 109 4.74 10.32 10.80
CA LEU A 109 5.10 9.84 12.14
C LEU A 109 5.11 10.98 13.19
N VAL A 110 5.68 12.14 12.83
CA VAL A 110 5.66 13.31 13.73
C VAL A 110 4.24 13.79 13.99
N MET A 111 3.39 13.85 12.98
CA MET A 111 1.98 14.20 13.16
C MET A 111 1.26 13.18 14.05
N MET A 112 1.48 11.88 13.81
CA MET A 112 0.88 10.80 14.59
C MET A 112 1.30 10.85 16.06
N SER A 113 2.56 11.20 16.36
CA SER A 113 3.07 11.30 17.74
C SER A 113 2.45 12.43 18.55
N LYS A 114 1.81 13.39 17.90
CA LYS A 114 1.14 14.54 18.55
C LYS A 114 -0.35 14.34 18.79
N ILE A 115 -0.93 13.30 18.23
CA ILE A 115 -2.36 13.03 18.27
C ILE A 115 -2.60 11.86 19.22
N GLU A 116 -3.32 12.12 20.31
CA GLU A 116 -3.86 11.05 21.14
C GLU A 116 -5.04 10.42 20.41
N THR A 117 -4.81 9.27 19.79
CA THR A 117 -5.86 8.57 19.05
C THR A 117 -6.20 7.27 19.73
N SER A 118 -7.50 6.94 19.76
CA SER A 118 -7.99 5.62 20.13
C SER A 118 -7.94 4.63 18.95
N VAL A 119 -7.63 5.12 17.75
CA VAL A 119 -7.50 4.32 16.54
C VAL A 119 -6.08 3.77 16.47
N HIS A 120 -5.96 2.47 16.29
CA HIS A 120 -4.69 1.80 16.05
C HIS A 120 -4.19 2.15 14.65
N LEU A 121 -3.52 3.31 14.51
CA LEU A 121 -2.94 3.77 13.24
C LEU A 121 -1.81 2.87 12.72
N ASP A 122 -1.22 2.08 13.61
CA ASP A 122 -0.29 1.00 13.28
C ASP A 122 -0.91 -0.03 12.33
N HIS A 123 -2.17 -0.43 12.52
CA HIS A 123 -2.87 -1.32 11.57
C HIS A 123 -3.02 -0.70 10.17
N ILE A 124 -3.20 0.63 10.10
CA ILE A 124 -3.28 1.34 8.82
C ILE A 124 -1.91 1.40 8.15
N LEU A 125 -0.86 1.57 8.93
CA LEU A 125 0.52 1.70 8.45
C LEU A 125 1.09 0.37 7.94
N PHE A 126 0.88 -0.70 8.70
CA PHE A 126 1.41 -2.04 8.36
C PHE A 126 0.43 -2.89 7.56
N GLY A 127 -0.85 -2.47 7.49
CA GLY A 127 -1.93 -3.23 6.89
C GLY A 127 -2.36 -4.42 7.74
N ASP A 128 -3.57 -4.89 7.51
CA ASP A 128 -4.10 -6.11 8.12
C ASP A 128 -4.85 -6.92 7.07
N VAL A 129 -4.29 -8.06 6.73
CA VAL A 129 -4.86 -9.00 5.74
C VAL A 129 -5.84 -9.97 6.40
N LEU A 130 -5.80 -10.09 7.74
CA LEU A 130 -6.56 -11.12 8.47
C LEU A 130 -8.04 -10.75 8.72
N GLY A 131 -8.39 -9.47 8.60
CA GLY A 131 -9.75 -8.96 8.83
C GLY A 131 -10.64 -8.85 7.59
N LEU A 132 -10.21 -9.33 6.43
CA LEU A 132 -10.90 -9.13 5.16
C LEU A 132 -12.17 -9.96 5.02
N SER A 133 -13.23 -9.32 4.52
CA SER A 133 -14.49 -9.98 4.14
C SER A 133 -14.46 -10.49 2.69
N TRP A 134 -15.32 -11.43 2.34
CA TRP A 134 -15.48 -11.93 0.97
C TRP A 134 -15.90 -10.83 -0.02
N ALA A 135 -16.61 -9.80 0.44
CA ALA A 135 -16.97 -8.66 -0.38
C ALA A 135 -15.72 -7.84 -0.79
N GLU A 136 -14.78 -7.65 0.13
CA GLU A 136 -13.51 -6.96 -0.13
C GLU A 136 -12.59 -7.78 -1.03
N VAL A 137 -12.54 -9.11 -0.85
CA VAL A 137 -11.83 -10.02 -1.77
C VAL A 137 -12.39 -9.88 -3.19
N GLY A 138 -13.72 -9.82 -3.33
CA GLY A 138 -14.39 -9.61 -4.62
C GLY A 138 -14.06 -8.25 -5.25
N ALA A 139 -14.07 -7.17 -4.47
CA ALA A 139 -13.74 -5.83 -4.94
C ALA A 139 -12.28 -5.73 -5.41
N VAL A 140 -11.34 -6.27 -4.63
CA VAL A 140 -9.91 -6.29 -4.99
C VAL A 140 -9.68 -7.15 -6.24
N SER A 141 -10.30 -8.31 -6.34
CA SER A 141 -10.22 -9.17 -7.53
C SER A 141 -10.69 -8.43 -8.78
N TYR A 142 -11.84 -7.74 -8.69
CA TYR A 142 -12.39 -6.97 -9.79
C TYR A 142 -11.43 -5.86 -10.22
N THR A 143 -10.93 -5.05 -9.29
CA THR A 143 -10.04 -3.92 -9.62
C THR A 143 -8.71 -4.39 -10.19
N HIS A 144 -8.08 -5.43 -9.64
CA HIS A 144 -6.77 -5.89 -10.08
C HIS A 144 -6.80 -6.74 -11.36
N LEU A 145 -7.90 -7.43 -11.65
CA LEU A 145 -8.04 -8.21 -12.87
C LEU A 145 -8.58 -7.39 -14.06
N THR A 146 -9.39 -6.36 -13.81
CA THR A 146 -9.99 -5.57 -14.89
C THR A 146 -9.16 -4.36 -15.31
N LEU A 147 -8.41 -3.73 -14.40
CA LEU A 147 -7.54 -2.59 -14.74
C LEU A 147 -6.44 -2.94 -15.76
N PRO A 148 -5.70 -4.06 -15.64
CA PRO A 148 -4.67 -4.40 -16.63
C PRO A 148 -5.23 -4.69 -18.02
N THR A 149 -6.46 -5.19 -18.12
CA THR A 149 -7.06 -5.56 -19.42
C THR A 149 -7.56 -4.36 -20.22
N ARG A 150 -7.80 -3.21 -19.59
CA ARG A 150 -8.23 -1.98 -20.28
C ARG A 150 -7.06 -1.13 -20.80
N LEU A 151 -5.83 -1.38 -20.37
CA LEU A 151 -4.63 -0.66 -20.83
C LEU A 151 -3.96 -1.30 -22.06
N SER A 152 -4.52 -2.37 -22.60
CA SER A 152 -3.99 -3.10 -23.76
C SER A 152 -4.71 -2.76 -25.08
N VAL A 153 -5.32 -1.55 -25.18
CA VAL A 153 -5.88 -1.03 -26.44
C VAL A 153 -5.11 0.19 -26.89
#